data_94a82f25d08848bed4551f48421b7790
#
_entry.id   94a82f25d08848bed4551f48421b7790
#
_cell.length_a   1.000
_cell.length_b   1.000
_cell.length_c   1.000
_cell.angle_alpha   90.00
_cell.angle_beta   90.00
_cell.angle_gamma   90.00
#
_symmetry.space_group_name_H-M   'P 1'
#
loop_
_entity.id
_entity.type
_entity.pdbx_description
1 polymer ?
#
loop_
_entity_poly.entity_id
_entity_poly.type
_entity_poly.pdbx_seq_one_letter_code
_entity_poly.pdbx_strand_id
1 'polypeptide(L)'
;MGQNCLVAERYFPNFATKLNFYYIGFMTLLYTIIAIALIHTLFLLFPVYRDEALDVYSWTPWKEKEYVLFKKAVGNSKAIKVRLLINWLIWPFLWLFVLVMPIVFLFKLPGILNEYDSEIIYSNDGKKLLKVAENCRRVKVKKGVEVIAEGAFDSTRVRHINLPNTIQVLEPNALLRAHYLESINLPDSIITIERFAFQFCGGFDKGLKKIVLPKHLHTLGESAFYGCDKLEQLTIRGDFMWKQSWMDNNPFYYTERLTVIKNSNPNFMVKDGMLMSADGKILFRCVNDDKRIVIHDGVETIAQGAFCGRDRMEKVILPNSLREICKDAFRGCRNIDNVELPEGLLTIGVESFSFCWNLRTMTLPASLKLIAYSAFEHSEHLKNLIYPKDKEEEFKKMIKYGMYDLPF
;
A
#
# COMPACT_ATOMS: atom_id res chain seq x y z
N MET A 1 8.39 32.16 6.60
CA MET A 1 9.30 31.17 7.23
C MET A 1 9.06 30.95 8.73
N GLY A 2 8.50 31.92 9.49
CA GLY A 2 8.33 31.79 10.95
C GLY A 2 7.17 30.92 11.44
N GLN A 3 6.11 30.72 10.67
CA GLN A 3 4.94 29.95 11.12
C GLN A 3 5.11 28.43 11.00
N ASN A 4 5.92 27.95 10.06
CA ASN A 4 6.15 26.50 9.89
C ASN A 4 7.11 25.92 10.95
N CYS A 5 8.00 26.75 11.53
CA CYS A 5 8.88 26.32 12.60
C CYS A 5 8.13 26.10 13.93
N LEU A 6 7.14 26.96 14.24
CA LEU A 6 6.33 26.86 15.47
C LEU A 6 5.38 25.64 15.45
N VAL A 7 4.96 25.19 14.27
CA VAL A 7 4.14 23.98 14.11
C VAL A 7 5.01 22.73 14.31
N ALA A 8 6.25 22.74 13.79
CA ALA A 8 7.20 21.64 13.98
C ALA A 8 7.60 21.45 15.46
N GLU A 9 7.84 22.52 16.22
CA GLU A 9 8.14 22.44 17.65
C GLU A 9 6.97 21.92 18.50
N ARG A 10 5.74 22.18 18.09
CA ARG A 10 4.53 21.73 18.80
C ARG A 10 4.25 20.22 18.62
N TYR A 11 4.64 19.66 17.48
CA TYR A 11 4.43 18.25 17.16
C TYR A 11 5.69 17.38 17.28
N PHE A 12 6.89 18.01 17.34
CA PHE A 12 8.17 17.31 17.37
C PHE A 12 9.16 17.95 18.36
N PRO A 13 8.90 17.87 19.67
CA PRO A 13 9.72 18.58 20.68
C PRO A 13 11.22 18.19 20.70
N ASN A 14 11.62 17.08 20.06
CA ASN A 14 13.03 16.64 19.97
C ASN A 14 13.64 16.76 18.56
N PHE A 15 12.87 17.22 17.57
CA PHE A 15 13.33 17.27 16.18
C PHE A 15 14.39 18.35 15.97
N ALA A 16 14.14 19.55 16.49
CA ALA A 16 15.06 20.70 16.36
C ALA A 16 16.40 20.48 17.09
N THR A 17 16.38 19.83 18.26
CA THR A 17 17.59 19.51 19.03
C THR A 17 18.42 18.42 18.35
N LYS A 18 17.82 17.40 17.78
CA LYS A 18 18.54 16.35 17.06
C LYS A 18 19.08 16.85 15.71
N LEU A 19 18.29 17.62 14.95
CA LEU A 19 18.74 18.23 13.70
C LEU A 19 19.94 19.17 13.93
N ASN A 20 19.93 19.97 15.01
CA ASN A 20 21.06 20.82 15.42
C ASN A 20 22.29 19.99 15.76
N PHE A 21 22.17 18.86 16.43
CA PHE A 21 23.31 18.03 16.80
C PHE A 21 24.01 17.42 15.57
N TYR A 22 23.25 16.98 14.55
CA TYR A 22 23.81 16.46 13.30
C TYR A 22 24.34 17.56 12.39
N TYR A 23 23.67 18.71 12.34
CA TYR A 23 24.18 19.89 11.63
C TYR A 23 25.50 20.35 12.20
N ILE A 24 25.62 20.41 13.53
CA ILE A 24 26.88 20.73 14.22
C ILE A 24 27.94 19.67 13.91
N GLY A 25 27.60 18.38 13.97
CA GLY A 25 28.53 17.28 13.62
C GLY A 25 29.00 17.36 12.17
N PHE A 26 28.11 17.61 11.22
CA PHE A 26 28.43 17.77 9.80
C PHE A 26 29.31 19.02 9.57
N MET A 27 28.95 20.14 10.17
CA MET A 27 29.73 21.40 10.07
C MET A 27 31.12 21.25 10.70
N THR A 28 31.22 20.54 11.83
CA THR A 28 32.51 20.27 12.47
C THR A 28 33.40 19.41 11.55
N LEU A 29 32.86 18.37 10.94
CA LEU A 29 33.57 17.52 9.98
C LEU A 29 34.00 18.33 8.75
N LEU A 30 33.11 19.16 8.20
CA LEU A 30 33.39 20.02 7.05
C LEU A 30 34.49 21.02 7.36
N TYR A 31 34.44 21.69 8.52
CA TYR A 31 35.53 22.61 8.97
C TYR A 31 36.83 21.89 9.19
N THR A 32 36.84 20.68 9.71
CA THR A 32 38.04 19.86 9.88
C THR A 32 38.68 19.52 8.54
N ILE A 33 37.89 19.13 7.55
CA ILE A 33 38.34 18.84 6.18
C ILE A 33 38.91 20.10 5.52
N ILE A 34 38.24 21.25 5.66
CA ILE A 34 38.71 22.54 5.12
C ILE A 34 40.01 22.96 5.81
N ALA A 35 40.10 22.82 7.14
CA ALA A 35 41.30 23.14 7.89
C ALA A 35 42.49 22.29 7.47
N ILE A 36 42.30 20.98 7.29
CA ILE A 36 43.33 20.06 6.79
C ILE A 36 43.78 20.47 5.37
N ALA A 37 42.84 20.78 4.49
CA ALA A 37 43.13 21.25 3.13
C ALA A 37 43.88 22.60 3.12
N LEU A 38 43.50 23.54 3.98
CA LEU A 38 44.19 24.83 4.14
C LEU A 38 45.62 24.66 4.72
N ILE A 39 45.77 23.84 5.75
CA ILE A 39 47.10 23.52 6.32
C ILE A 39 47.99 22.88 5.24
N HIS A 40 47.43 21.97 4.46
CA HIS A 40 48.14 21.34 3.37
C HIS A 40 48.55 22.34 2.27
N THR A 41 47.66 23.25 1.90
CA THR A 41 47.94 24.31 0.93
C THR A 41 49.01 25.28 1.45
N LEU A 42 48.98 25.63 2.75
CA LEU A 42 50.04 26.42 3.41
C LEU A 42 51.37 25.70 3.42
N PHE A 43 51.41 24.39 3.68
CA PHE A 43 52.65 23.60 3.59
C PHE A 43 53.24 23.56 2.18
N LEU A 44 52.37 23.56 1.14
CA LEU A 44 52.81 23.63 -0.25
C LEU A 44 53.35 25.03 -0.66
N LEU A 45 52.95 26.08 0.04
CA LEU A 45 53.40 27.46 -0.20
C LEU A 45 54.74 27.77 0.44
N PHE A 46 55.22 26.98 1.45
CA PHE A 46 56.57 27.18 2.03
C PHE A 46 57.62 26.59 1.09
N PRO A 47 58.63 27.38 0.67
CA PRO A 47 59.63 26.96 -0.32
C PRO A 47 60.35 25.64 0.05
N VAL A 48 60.59 25.40 1.34
CA VAL A 48 61.28 24.21 1.86
C VAL A 48 60.47 22.91 1.76
N TYR A 49 59.13 23.03 1.76
CA TYR A 49 58.23 21.87 1.68
C TYR A 49 57.87 21.53 0.25
N ARG A 50 57.95 22.48 -0.59
CA ARG A 50 57.42 22.48 -1.95
C ARG A 50 58.13 21.50 -2.85
N ASP A 51 59.44 21.33 -2.70
CA ASP A 51 60.26 20.61 -3.64
C ASP A 51 60.29 19.11 -3.45
N GLU A 52 60.25 18.68 -2.20
CA GLU A 52 60.26 17.26 -1.88
C GLU A 52 58.86 16.66 -1.88
N ALA A 53 57.83 17.47 -1.65
CA ALA A 53 56.47 17.06 -1.89
C ALA A 53 56.20 16.75 -3.38
N LEU A 54 56.87 17.44 -4.29
CA LEU A 54 56.69 17.21 -5.72
C LEU A 54 57.33 15.92 -6.25
N ASP A 55 58.40 15.42 -5.65
CA ASP A 55 58.93 14.10 -5.99
C ASP A 55 57.99 12.95 -5.51
N VAL A 56 57.20 13.18 -4.45
CA VAL A 56 56.19 12.24 -3.96
C VAL A 56 54.88 12.32 -4.76
N TYR A 57 54.58 13.51 -5.30
CA TYR A 57 53.38 13.76 -6.11
C TYR A 57 53.59 13.59 -7.61
N SER A 58 54.65 12.94 -8.07
CA SER A 58 54.85 12.57 -9.49
C SER A 58 53.69 11.74 -10.09
N TRP A 59 52.75 11.32 -9.27
CA TRP A 59 51.53 10.57 -9.65
C TRP A 59 50.30 11.44 -9.85
N THR A 60 50.39 12.77 -9.64
CA THR A 60 49.27 13.68 -9.95
C THR A 60 49.51 14.34 -11.31
N PRO A 61 48.48 14.62 -12.13
CA PRO A 61 48.62 15.15 -13.47
C PRO A 61 48.94 16.65 -13.45
N TRP A 62 50.08 17.01 -12.85
CA TRP A 62 50.61 18.37 -12.95
C TRP A 62 51.42 18.50 -14.23
N LYS A 63 51.23 19.63 -14.90
CA LYS A 63 51.91 19.87 -16.18
C LYS A 63 53.44 19.82 -15.99
N GLU A 64 54.11 19.02 -16.78
CA GLU A 64 55.57 18.74 -16.76
C GLU A 64 56.46 19.97 -16.63
N LYS A 65 56.02 21.13 -17.14
CA LYS A 65 56.74 22.41 -17.06
C LYS A 65 56.81 23.01 -15.65
N GLU A 66 55.82 22.81 -14.82
CA GLU A 66 55.79 23.34 -13.45
C GLU A 66 56.67 22.48 -12.53
N TYR A 67 56.78 21.19 -12.80
CA TYR A 67 57.65 20.25 -12.11
C TYR A 67 59.14 20.57 -12.31
N VAL A 68 59.59 20.89 -13.53
CA VAL A 68 60.98 21.18 -13.86
C VAL A 68 61.47 22.52 -13.27
N LEU A 69 60.61 23.54 -13.25
CA LEU A 69 60.92 24.84 -12.63
C LEU A 69 61.10 24.72 -11.12
N PHE A 70 60.37 23.82 -10.53
CA PHE A 70 60.37 23.57 -9.11
C PHE A 70 61.57 22.81 -8.61
N LYS A 71 62.01 21.79 -9.36
CA LYS A 71 63.19 20.97 -9.05
C LYS A 71 64.50 21.75 -9.04
N LYS A 72 64.53 22.93 -9.74
CA LYS A 72 65.70 23.80 -9.84
C LYS A 72 65.92 24.73 -8.63
N ALA A 73 64.91 24.90 -7.76
CA ALA A 73 64.91 25.89 -6.67
C ALA A 73 65.36 25.37 -5.31
N VAL A 74 65.67 24.07 -5.16
CA VAL A 74 65.84 23.44 -3.84
C VAL A 74 67.12 22.70 -3.64
N GLY A 75 67.80 23.00 -2.55
CA GLY A 75 69.02 22.36 -2.12
C GLY A 75 68.75 21.10 -1.23
N ASN A 76 69.65 20.12 -1.37
CA ASN A 76 69.64 18.83 -0.69
C ASN A 76 69.94 18.96 0.84
N SER A 77 68.92 18.81 1.68
CA SER A 77 69.01 18.73 3.13
C SER A 77 68.50 17.41 3.69
N LYS A 78 69.34 16.66 4.44
CA LYS A 78 68.94 15.36 5.07
C LYS A 78 67.75 15.44 5.99
N ALA A 79 67.54 16.59 6.65
CA ALA A 79 66.41 16.80 7.59
C ALA A 79 65.05 16.81 6.88
N ILE A 80 65.06 17.20 5.62
CA ILE A 80 63.85 17.28 4.78
C ILE A 80 63.41 15.88 4.37
N LYS A 81 64.38 15.00 4.01
CA LYS A 81 64.07 13.59 3.63
C LYS A 81 63.36 12.80 4.74
N VAL A 82 63.72 13.01 6.00
CA VAL A 82 63.11 12.35 7.14
C VAL A 82 61.66 12.86 7.36
N ARG A 83 61.41 14.16 7.21
CA ARG A 83 60.06 14.75 7.32
C ARG A 83 59.15 14.28 6.20
N LEU A 84 59.66 14.11 5.00
CA LEU A 84 58.87 13.57 3.87
C LEU A 84 58.51 12.10 4.05
N LEU A 85 59.44 11.31 4.61
CA LEU A 85 59.15 9.90 4.90
C LEU A 85 58.00 9.75 5.92
N ILE A 86 57.97 10.61 6.92
CA ILE A 86 56.88 10.65 7.91
C ILE A 86 55.57 11.10 7.26
N ASN A 87 55.57 12.12 6.43
CA ASN A 87 54.38 12.55 5.68
C ASN A 87 53.94 11.48 4.68
N TRP A 88 54.83 10.82 3.98
CA TRP A 88 54.52 9.74 3.05
C TRP A 88 53.82 8.55 3.73
N LEU A 89 54.19 8.24 4.97
CA LEU A 89 53.53 7.21 5.79
C LEU A 89 52.17 7.64 6.33
N ILE A 90 51.98 8.91 6.67
CA ILE A 90 50.71 9.40 7.27
C ILE A 90 49.64 9.74 6.21
N TRP A 91 50.09 10.18 5.01
CA TRP A 91 49.19 10.62 3.93
C TRP A 91 48.24 9.55 3.39
N PRO A 92 48.62 8.32 3.15
CA PRO A 92 47.71 7.26 2.73
C PRO A 92 46.62 7.00 3.76
N PHE A 93 46.94 7.11 5.07
CA PHE A 93 45.94 6.95 6.14
C PHE A 93 44.97 8.14 6.21
N LEU A 94 45.47 9.36 6.00
CA LEU A 94 44.64 10.55 5.92
C LEU A 94 43.69 10.52 4.68
N TRP A 95 44.23 10.10 3.52
CA TRP A 95 43.39 9.91 2.33
C TRP A 95 42.40 8.77 2.50
N LEU A 96 42.77 7.68 3.11
CA LEU A 96 41.88 6.59 3.45
C LEU A 96 40.75 7.10 4.38
N PHE A 97 41.10 7.95 5.34
CA PHE A 97 40.11 8.54 6.24
C PHE A 97 39.20 9.54 5.53
N VAL A 98 39.75 10.38 4.66
CA VAL A 98 39.00 11.39 3.89
C VAL A 98 38.11 10.77 2.81
N LEU A 99 38.54 9.67 2.17
CA LEU A 99 37.77 8.99 1.11
C LEU A 99 36.83 7.92 1.67
N VAL A 100 37.28 7.14 2.65
CA VAL A 100 36.54 6.00 3.16
C VAL A 100 35.47 6.44 4.18
N MET A 101 35.75 7.44 5.02
CA MET A 101 34.80 7.89 6.01
C MET A 101 33.55 8.54 5.41
N PRO A 102 33.60 9.41 4.40
CA PRO A 102 32.42 9.87 3.70
C PRO A 102 31.66 8.74 3.01
N ILE A 103 32.35 7.75 2.45
CA ILE A 103 31.73 6.57 1.84
C ILE A 103 31.05 5.72 2.92
N VAL A 104 31.72 5.42 4.02
CA VAL A 104 31.12 4.71 5.16
C VAL A 104 29.94 5.50 5.76
N PHE A 105 30.05 6.84 5.82
CA PHE A 105 28.98 7.72 6.25
C PHE A 105 27.82 7.70 5.26
N LEU A 106 28.09 7.74 3.94
CA LEU A 106 27.06 7.59 2.89
C LEU A 106 26.38 6.23 2.93
N PHE A 107 27.09 5.14 3.23
CA PHE A 107 26.48 3.81 3.44
C PHE A 107 25.73 3.69 4.77
N LYS A 108 26.11 4.44 5.80
CA LYS A 108 25.35 4.52 7.07
C LYS A 108 24.25 5.57 7.05
N LEU A 109 24.32 6.59 6.18
CA LEU A 109 23.30 7.63 6.03
C LEU A 109 21.90 7.04 5.78
N PRO A 110 21.69 6.04 4.87
CA PRO A 110 20.38 5.42 4.72
C PRO A 110 19.87 4.73 5.98
N GLY A 111 20.76 4.15 6.79
CA GLY A 111 20.39 3.57 8.09
C GLY A 111 20.01 4.65 9.12
N ILE A 112 20.77 5.74 9.15
CA ILE A 112 20.52 6.88 10.03
C ILE A 112 19.28 7.65 9.57
N LEU A 113 19.11 7.89 8.25
CA LEU A 113 17.92 8.53 7.70
C LEU A 113 16.67 7.64 7.89
N ASN A 114 16.78 6.32 7.74
CA ASN A 114 15.69 5.40 8.05
C ASN A 114 15.34 5.39 9.55
N GLU A 115 16.27 5.69 10.45
CA GLU A 115 16.01 5.83 11.88
C GLU A 115 15.32 7.16 12.21
N TYR A 116 15.55 8.21 11.39
CA TYR A 116 14.91 9.52 11.52
C TYR A 116 13.51 9.60 10.92
N ASP A 117 13.26 8.88 9.83
CA ASP A 117 11.93 8.81 9.18
C ASP A 117 10.95 7.86 9.91
N SER A 118 11.39 7.20 10.99
CA SER A 118 10.61 6.22 11.73
C SER A 118 9.97 6.78 13.00
N GLU A 119 9.57 8.03 13.01
CA GLU A 119 8.87 8.58 14.17
C GLU A 119 7.45 8.00 14.25
N ILE A 120 7.23 7.17 15.27
CA ILE A 120 5.94 6.59 15.60
C ILE A 120 5.39 7.35 16.81
N ILE A 121 4.26 8.00 16.61
CA ILE A 121 3.62 8.82 17.64
C ILE A 121 2.61 7.94 18.39
N TYR A 122 2.73 7.92 19.70
CA TYR A 122 1.81 7.24 20.60
C TYR A 122 1.06 8.25 21.46
N SER A 123 -0.09 7.85 22.00
CA SER A 123 -0.80 8.59 23.04
C SER A 123 0.06 8.74 24.32
N ASN A 124 -0.26 9.71 25.17
CA ASN A 124 0.50 9.97 26.42
C ASN A 124 0.52 8.76 27.36
N ASP A 125 -0.54 7.94 27.38
CA ASP A 125 -0.63 6.71 28.17
C ASP A 125 0.06 5.51 27.50
N GLY A 126 0.57 5.69 26.27
CA GLY A 126 1.23 4.64 25.47
C GLY A 126 0.32 3.53 24.95
N LYS A 127 -1.01 3.66 25.14
CA LYS A 127 -1.97 2.61 24.76
C LYS A 127 -2.46 2.69 23.31
N LYS A 128 -2.32 3.84 22.66
CA LYS A 128 -2.77 4.07 21.30
C LYS A 128 -1.63 4.50 20.40
N LEU A 129 -1.49 3.88 19.22
CA LEU A 129 -0.62 4.34 18.15
C LEU A 129 -1.38 5.38 17.34
N LEU A 130 -0.91 6.63 17.33
CA LEU A 130 -1.60 7.75 16.70
C LEU A 130 -1.16 7.99 15.25
N LYS A 131 0.14 7.89 14.97
CA LYS A 131 0.67 8.17 13.62
C LYS A 131 2.01 7.47 13.39
N VAL A 132 2.24 7.08 12.14
CA VAL A 132 3.51 6.56 11.63
C VAL A 132 4.01 7.48 10.52
N ALA A 133 5.30 7.78 10.51
CA ALA A 133 5.91 8.60 9.46
C ALA A 133 5.80 7.93 8.07
N GLU A 134 5.59 8.75 7.04
CA GLU A 134 5.32 8.28 5.66
C GLU A 134 6.41 7.36 5.09
N ASN A 135 7.68 7.64 5.39
CA ASN A 135 8.82 6.91 4.82
C ASN A 135 9.19 5.63 5.59
N CYS A 136 8.45 5.31 6.65
CA CYS A 136 8.71 4.14 7.48
C CYS A 136 8.44 2.87 6.67
N ARG A 137 9.44 1.99 6.54
CA ARG A 137 9.30 0.73 5.77
C ARG A 137 8.94 -0.46 6.63
N ARG A 138 9.36 -0.47 7.88
CA ARG A 138 9.11 -1.56 8.83
C ARG A 138 8.69 -0.98 10.16
N VAL A 139 7.57 -1.42 10.68
CA VAL A 139 7.03 -0.97 11.97
C VAL A 139 6.87 -2.15 12.90
N LYS A 140 7.49 -2.05 14.06
CA LYS A 140 7.23 -2.92 15.20
C LYS A 140 6.55 -2.09 16.28
N VAL A 141 5.25 -2.30 16.45
CA VAL A 141 4.45 -1.58 17.45
C VAL A 141 4.87 -2.00 18.85
N LYS A 142 4.95 -1.07 19.80
CA LYS A 142 5.35 -1.31 21.18
C LYS A 142 4.36 -2.25 21.88
N LYS A 143 4.88 -3.07 22.79
CA LYS A 143 4.03 -3.85 23.73
C LYS A 143 3.21 -2.89 24.60
N GLY A 144 1.99 -3.25 24.93
CA GLY A 144 1.08 -2.43 25.72
C GLY A 144 0.17 -1.51 24.89
N VAL A 145 0.44 -1.34 23.60
CA VAL A 145 -0.48 -0.65 22.69
C VAL A 145 -1.71 -1.54 22.48
N GLU A 146 -2.89 -0.97 22.67
CA GLU A 146 -4.18 -1.65 22.56
C GLU A 146 -4.94 -1.23 21.30
N VAL A 147 -4.69 -0.01 20.78
CA VAL A 147 -5.44 0.60 19.68
C VAL A 147 -4.52 1.15 18.61
N ILE A 148 -4.81 0.84 17.36
CA ILE A 148 -4.28 1.56 16.19
C ILE A 148 -5.30 2.64 15.80
N ALA A 149 -4.89 3.90 15.88
CA ALA A 149 -5.76 5.05 15.66
C ALA A 149 -6.23 5.15 14.21
N GLU A 150 -7.30 5.92 14.01
CA GLU A 150 -7.77 6.33 12.69
C GLU A 150 -6.61 6.98 11.89
N GLY A 151 -6.39 6.49 10.66
CA GLY A 151 -5.37 6.99 9.75
C GLY A 151 -3.94 6.87 10.25
N ALA A 152 -3.65 6.01 11.24
CA ALA A 152 -2.32 5.88 11.83
C ALA A 152 -1.24 5.51 10.80
N PHE A 153 -1.58 4.73 9.79
CA PHE A 153 -0.71 4.32 8.69
C PHE A 153 -1.15 4.91 7.34
N ASP A 154 -2.04 5.91 7.34
CA ASP A 154 -2.57 6.46 6.08
C ASP A 154 -1.45 6.94 5.17
N SER A 155 -1.49 6.47 3.91
CA SER A 155 -0.56 6.84 2.83
C SER A 155 0.91 6.59 3.14
N THR A 156 1.22 5.72 4.10
CA THR A 156 2.61 5.37 4.46
C THR A 156 3.25 4.41 3.44
N ARG A 157 4.58 4.43 3.37
CA ARG A 157 5.37 3.48 2.55
C ARG A 157 5.74 2.20 3.31
N VAL A 158 5.01 1.89 4.37
CA VAL A 158 5.25 0.71 5.20
C VAL A 158 5.07 -0.58 4.39
N ARG A 159 6.06 -1.50 4.54
CA ARG A 159 6.01 -2.82 3.90
C ARG A 159 5.68 -3.93 4.89
N HIS A 160 6.14 -3.81 6.12
CA HIS A 160 5.98 -4.85 7.13
C HIS A 160 5.53 -4.23 8.44
N ILE A 161 4.43 -4.72 8.98
CA ILE A 161 3.90 -4.30 10.28
C ILE A 161 3.89 -5.50 11.20
N ASN A 162 4.48 -5.34 12.39
CA ASN A 162 4.43 -6.34 13.47
C ASN A 162 3.66 -5.76 14.65
N LEU A 163 2.45 -6.28 14.87
CA LEU A 163 1.56 -5.89 15.96
C LEU A 163 1.78 -6.80 17.19
N PRO A 164 1.83 -6.24 18.41
CA PRO A 164 1.89 -7.02 19.64
C PRO A 164 0.53 -7.67 19.97
N ASN A 165 0.56 -8.72 20.77
CA ASN A 165 -0.64 -9.42 21.23
C ASN A 165 -1.50 -8.62 22.24
N THR A 166 -1.28 -7.32 22.34
CA THR A 166 -2.08 -6.39 23.15
C THR A 166 -3.06 -5.57 22.31
N ILE A 167 -2.91 -5.58 20.98
CA ILE A 167 -3.82 -4.85 20.09
C ILE A 167 -5.21 -5.49 20.12
N GLN A 168 -6.22 -4.66 20.37
CA GLN A 168 -7.63 -5.05 20.41
C GLN A 168 -8.45 -4.41 19.29
N VAL A 169 -8.09 -3.18 18.89
CA VAL A 169 -8.88 -2.40 17.93
C VAL A 169 -8.00 -1.82 16.83
N LEU A 170 -8.45 -2.01 15.58
CA LEU A 170 -8.04 -1.19 14.44
C LEU A 170 -9.18 -0.22 14.15
N GLU A 171 -8.97 1.07 14.40
CA GLU A 171 -9.96 2.12 14.16
C GLU A 171 -10.23 2.35 12.67
N PRO A 172 -11.28 3.13 12.30
CA PRO A 172 -11.59 3.41 10.91
C PRO A 172 -10.37 3.94 10.15
N ASN A 173 -10.19 3.52 8.90
CA ASN A 173 -9.07 3.99 8.05
C ASN A 173 -7.66 3.72 8.62
N ALA A 174 -7.48 2.87 9.62
CA ALA A 174 -6.22 2.71 10.35
C ALA A 174 -5.00 2.51 9.42
N LEU A 175 -5.16 1.73 8.34
CA LEU A 175 -4.13 1.47 7.33
C LEU A 175 -4.53 1.98 5.93
N LEU A 176 -5.42 2.96 5.84
CA LEU A 176 -5.90 3.51 4.57
C LEU A 176 -4.71 3.84 3.65
N ARG A 177 -4.77 3.39 2.39
CA ARG A 177 -3.75 3.66 1.36
C ARG A 177 -2.32 3.28 1.74
N ALA A 178 -2.14 2.28 2.61
CA ALA A 178 -0.82 1.68 2.83
C ALA A 178 -0.44 0.80 1.62
N HIS A 179 -0.28 1.45 0.44
CA HIS A 179 -0.14 0.79 -0.87
C HIS A 179 1.05 -0.17 -0.97
N TYR A 180 2.10 0.05 -0.18
CA TYR A 180 3.32 -0.77 -0.20
C TYR A 180 3.29 -1.93 0.79
N LEU A 181 2.20 -2.12 1.55
CA LEU A 181 2.10 -3.14 2.57
C LEU A 181 2.23 -4.54 1.96
N GLU A 182 3.25 -5.29 2.38
CA GLU A 182 3.53 -6.66 1.94
C GLU A 182 3.13 -7.69 2.98
N SER A 183 3.23 -7.33 4.26
CA SER A 183 2.86 -8.23 5.35
C SER A 183 2.46 -7.49 6.63
N ILE A 184 1.47 -8.05 7.29
CA ILE A 184 1.03 -7.67 8.63
C ILE A 184 0.62 -8.94 9.38
N ASN A 185 1.05 -9.07 10.64
CA ASN A 185 0.45 -10.05 11.53
C ASN A 185 -0.76 -9.41 12.23
N LEU A 186 -1.88 -10.10 12.22
CA LEU A 186 -3.06 -9.72 13.01
C LEU A 186 -3.15 -10.67 14.21
N PRO A 187 -2.77 -10.23 15.43
CA PRO A 187 -2.80 -11.08 16.59
C PRO A 187 -4.23 -11.46 16.99
N ASP A 188 -4.39 -12.61 17.61
CA ASP A 188 -5.70 -13.13 18.02
C ASP A 188 -6.38 -12.29 19.11
N SER A 189 -5.66 -11.32 19.71
CA SER A 189 -6.22 -10.34 20.65
C SER A 189 -7.11 -9.27 19.98
N ILE A 190 -7.06 -9.11 18.65
CA ILE A 190 -7.91 -8.15 17.96
C ILE A 190 -9.35 -8.63 17.98
N ILE A 191 -10.22 -7.79 18.52
CA ILE A 191 -11.68 -8.02 18.62
C ILE A 191 -12.46 -7.18 17.61
N THR A 192 -11.88 -6.06 17.15
CA THR A 192 -12.56 -5.13 16.22
C THR A 192 -11.61 -4.67 15.13
N ILE A 193 -12.06 -4.81 13.89
CA ILE A 193 -11.51 -4.17 12.70
C ILE A 193 -12.60 -3.28 12.14
N GLU A 194 -12.41 -1.97 12.18
CA GLU A 194 -13.42 -0.99 11.79
C GLU A 194 -13.47 -0.77 10.27
N ARG A 195 -14.44 0.04 9.83
CA ARG A 195 -14.66 0.34 8.41
C ARG A 195 -13.40 0.89 7.75
N PHE A 196 -13.17 0.49 6.51
CA PHE A 196 -12.05 0.93 5.67
C PHE A 196 -10.64 0.70 6.26
N ALA A 197 -10.51 -0.13 7.30
CA ALA A 197 -9.24 -0.30 8.02
C ALA A 197 -8.05 -0.67 7.12
N PHE A 198 -8.28 -1.46 6.07
CA PHE A 198 -7.26 -1.86 5.08
C PHE A 198 -7.56 -1.35 3.67
N GLN A 199 -8.38 -0.31 3.53
CA GLN A 199 -8.76 0.19 2.21
C GLN A 199 -7.52 0.57 1.39
N PHE A 200 -7.43 0.05 0.15
CA PHE A 200 -6.30 0.23 -0.78
C PHE A 200 -4.93 -0.19 -0.22
N CYS A 201 -4.89 -1.18 0.65
CA CYS A 201 -3.63 -1.72 1.14
C CYS A 201 -2.96 -2.65 0.12
N GLY A 202 -1.63 -2.52 0.01
CA GLY A 202 -0.79 -3.45 -0.72
C GLY A 202 -1.04 -3.47 -2.23
N GLY A 203 -1.50 -2.38 -2.84
CA GLY A 203 -1.74 -2.27 -4.29
C GLY A 203 -0.47 -2.20 -5.14
N PHE A 204 0.67 -1.79 -4.56
CA PHE A 204 1.94 -1.61 -5.26
C PHE A 204 2.94 -2.72 -4.96
N ASP A 205 3.99 -2.82 -5.77
CA ASP A 205 5.08 -3.79 -5.66
C ASP A 205 4.56 -5.24 -5.49
N LYS A 206 5.08 -5.93 -4.48
CA LYS A 206 4.70 -7.30 -4.14
C LYS A 206 3.31 -7.39 -3.53
N GLY A 207 2.89 -6.34 -2.81
CA GLY A 207 1.59 -6.19 -2.20
C GLY A 207 1.24 -7.17 -1.09
N LEU A 208 0.09 -6.92 -0.46
CA LEU A 208 -0.44 -7.76 0.61
C LEU A 208 -1.19 -8.96 0.00
N LYS A 209 -0.51 -10.10 -0.09
CA LYS A 209 -1.06 -11.29 -0.75
C LYS A 209 -1.92 -12.17 0.14
N LYS A 210 -1.71 -12.12 1.45
CA LYS A 210 -2.37 -13.04 2.38
C LYS A 210 -2.78 -12.33 3.66
N ILE A 211 -4.02 -12.56 4.07
CA ILE A 211 -4.57 -12.12 5.35
C ILE A 211 -5.18 -13.31 6.09
N VAL A 212 -4.90 -13.37 7.40
CA VAL A 212 -5.55 -14.28 8.33
C VAL A 212 -6.25 -13.43 9.38
N LEU A 213 -7.57 -13.47 9.42
CA LEU A 213 -8.36 -12.73 10.40
C LEU A 213 -8.15 -13.31 11.81
N PRO A 214 -8.18 -12.46 12.85
CA PRO A 214 -7.99 -12.90 14.24
C PRO A 214 -9.04 -13.91 14.71
N LYS A 215 -8.65 -14.82 15.59
CA LYS A 215 -9.53 -15.86 16.11
C LYS A 215 -10.68 -15.31 16.99
N HIS A 216 -10.43 -14.19 17.67
CA HIS A 216 -11.43 -13.56 18.55
C HIS A 216 -12.05 -12.30 17.95
N LEU A 217 -12.03 -12.20 16.63
CA LEU A 217 -12.66 -11.09 15.92
C LEU A 217 -14.19 -11.18 16.05
N HIS A 218 -14.81 -10.16 16.66
CA HIS A 218 -16.25 -10.01 16.80
C HIS A 218 -16.86 -8.97 15.86
N THR A 219 -16.06 -8.02 15.39
CA THR A 219 -16.53 -6.98 14.50
C THR A 219 -15.59 -6.83 13.30
N LEU A 220 -16.17 -6.99 12.11
CA LEU A 220 -15.56 -6.63 10.84
C LEU A 220 -16.37 -5.50 10.20
N GLY A 221 -15.72 -4.37 9.98
CA GLY A 221 -16.31 -3.16 9.44
C GLY A 221 -16.59 -3.23 7.94
N GLU A 222 -17.45 -2.35 7.50
CA GLU A 222 -17.79 -2.14 6.10
C GLU A 222 -16.56 -1.79 5.28
N SER A 223 -16.47 -2.35 4.06
CA SER A 223 -15.37 -2.08 3.13
C SER A 223 -13.96 -2.22 3.75
N ALA A 224 -13.81 -3.04 4.79
CA ALA A 224 -12.56 -3.17 5.55
C ALA A 224 -11.35 -3.51 4.67
N PHE A 225 -11.51 -4.32 3.63
CA PHE A 225 -10.48 -4.73 2.68
C PHE A 225 -10.74 -4.22 1.26
N TYR A 226 -11.55 -3.17 1.11
CA TYR A 226 -11.86 -2.59 -0.20
C TYR A 226 -10.59 -2.21 -0.96
N GLY A 227 -10.46 -2.67 -2.21
CA GLY A 227 -9.34 -2.33 -3.08
C GLY A 227 -7.99 -2.93 -2.66
N CYS A 228 -8.00 -4.04 -1.92
CA CYS A 228 -6.79 -4.83 -1.67
C CYS A 228 -6.44 -5.66 -2.90
N ASP A 229 -5.98 -5.02 -3.99
CA ASP A 229 -5.87 -5.61 -5.34
C ASP A 229 -4.92 -6.79 -5.46
N LYS A 230 -3.95 -6.91 -4.55
CA LYS A 230 -2.97 -8.01 -4.56
C LYS A 230 -3.32 -9.15 -3.62
N LEU A 231 -4.45 -9.05 -2.90
CA LEU A 231 -4.87 -10.08 -1.95
C LEU A 231 -5.27 -11.35 -2.71
N GLU A 232 -4.50 -12.43 -2.53
CA GLU A 232 -4.70 -13.74 -3.16
C GLU A 232 -5.38 -14.74 -2.22
N GLN A 233 -5.13 -14.62 -0.91
CA GLN A 233 -5.62 -15.57 0.09
C GLN A 233 -6.20 -14.85 1.32
N LEU A 234 -7.42 -15.24 1.68
CA LEU A 234 -8.12 -14.79 2.88
C LEU A 234 -8.45 -15.99 3.77
N THR A 235 -8.11 -15.92 5.05
CA THR A 235 -8.58 -16.91 6.05
C THR A 235 -9.51 -16.19 7.02
N ILE A 236 -10.77 -16.59 7.00
CA ILE A 236 -11.83 -16.06 7.86
C ILE A 236 -11.87 -16.92 9.13
N ARG A 237 -11.71 -16.27 10.29
CA ARG A 237 -11.82 -16.85 11.62
C ARG A 237 -12.66 -15.90 12.48
N GLY A 238 -12.87 -16.23 13.73
CA GLY A 238 -13.67 -15.45 14.65
C GLY A 238 -15.14 -15.88 14.61
N ASP A 239 -15.99 -15.05 15.16
CA ASP A 239 -17.44 -15.28 15.27
C ASP A 239 -18.27 -14.05 14.85
N PHE A 240 -17.62 -13.07 14.19
CA PHE A 240 -18.32 -11.90 13.68
C PHE A 240 -19.43 -12.30 12.70
N MET A 241 -20.51 -11.52 12.73
CA MET A 241 -21.63 -11.68 11.82
C MET A 241 -21.55 -10.67 10.67
N TRP A 242 -22.16 -11.02 9.55
CA TRP A 242 -22.39 -10.07 8.49
C TRP A 242 -23.44 -9.02 8.93
N LYS A 243 -23.41 -7.84 8.31
CA LYS A 243 -24.35 -6.74 8.54
C LYS A 243 -25.13 -6.44 7.27
N GLN A 244 -26.39 -5.98 7.41
CA GLN A 244 -27.21 -5.59 6.25
C GLN A 244 -26.50 -4.56 5.35
N SER A 245 -25.76 -3.65 5.95
CA SER A 245 -24.97 -2.64 5.22
C SER A 245 -23.88 -3.22 4.29
N TRP A 246 -23.52 -4.51 4.44
CA TRP A 246 -22.61 -5.18 3.52
C TRP A 246 -23.20 -5.43 2.14
N MET A 247 -24.51 -5.29 1.96
CA MET A 247 -25.14 -5.33 0.64
C MET A 247 -24.60 -4.23 -0.27
N ASP A 248 -24.28 -3.04 0.32
CA ASP A 248 -23.76 -1.87 -0.38
C ASP A 248 -22.31 -1.53 0.00
N ASN A 249 -21.79 -2.09 1.09
CA ASN A 249 -20.46 -1.81 1.62
C ASN A 249 -19.72 -3.10 2.02
N ASN A 250 -19.65 -4.04 1.10
CA ASN A 250 -19.05 -5.36 1.30
C ASN A 250 -17.57 -5.25 1.71
N PRO A 251 -17.15 -5.85 2.84
CA PRO A 251 -15.76 -5.81 3.31
C PRO A 251 -14.74 -6.31 2.29
N PHE A 252 -15.14 -7.22 1.40
CA PHE A 252 -14.26 -7.90 0.45
C PHE A 252 -14.42 -7.38 -0.98
N TYR A 253 -15.13 -6.27 -1.16
CA TYR A 253 -15.33 -5.68 -2.48
C TYR A 253 -13.99 -5.23 -3.09
N TYR A 254 -13.86 -5.35 -4.42
CA TYR A 254 -12.68 -4.96 -5.20
C TYR A 254 -11.37 -5.67 -4.77
N THR A 255 -11.47 -6.97 -4.42
CA THR A 255 -10.33 -7.85 -4.17
C THR A 255 -10.17 -8.80 -5.36
N GLU A 256 -9.79 -8.26 -6.53
CA GLU A 256 -9.91 -8.96 -7.81
C GLU A 256 -9.03 -10.22 -7.91
N ARG A 257 -7.86 -10.24 -7.24
CA ARG A 257 -6.93 -11.36 -7.25
C ARG A 257 -7.21 -12.41 -6.17
N LEU A 258 -8.27 -12.23 -5.39
CA LEU A 258 -8.62 -13.21 -4.37
C LEU A 258 -9.09 -14.51 -5.02
N THR A 259 -8.33 -15.58 -4.80
CA THR A 259 -8.57 -16.91 -5.38
C THR A 259 -8.79 -17.99 -4.33
N VAL A 260 -8.39 -17.75 -3.08
CA VAL A 260 -8.52 -18.71 -1.99
C VAL A 260 -9.19 -18.06 -0.78
N ILE A 261 -10.33 -18.61 -0.37
CA ILE A 261 -10.98 -18.29 0.89
C ILE A 261 -11.03 -19.56 1.75
N LYS A 262 -10.40 -19.50 2.92
CA LYS A 262 -10.55 -20.51 3.98
C LYS A 262 -11.46 -19.95 5.05
N ASN A 263 -12.39 -20.74 5.54
CA ASN A 263 -13.36 -20.31 6.53
C ASN A 263 -13.44 -21.27 7.72
N SER A 264 -13.43 -20.72 8.91
CA SER A 264 -13.75 -21.39 10.18
C SER A 264 -14.70 -20.58 11.07
N ASN A 265 -15.23 -19.47 10.54
CA ASN A 265 -16.28 -18.70 11.21
C ASN A 265 -17.64 -19.37 10.96
N PRO A 266 -18.42 -19.71 11.98
CA PRO A 266 -19.68 -20.44 11.83
C PRO A 266 -20.79 -19.64 11.14
N ASN A 267 -20.66 -18.31 11.07
CA ASN A 267 -21.64 -17.42 10.45
C ASN A 267 -21.52 -17.31 8.93
N PHE A 268 -20.51 -18.01 8.35
CA PHE A 268 -20.29 -18.07 6.92
C PHE A 268 -20.06 -19.49 6.44
N MET A 269 -20.32 -19.71 5.18
CA MET A 269 -19.95 -20.93 4.46
C MET A 269 -19.13 -20.60 3.23
N VAL A 270 -18.24 -21.51 2.82
CA VAL A 270 -17.53 -21.47 1.55
C VAL A 270 -17.80 -22.75 0.80
N LYS A 271 -18.42 -22.62 -0.36
CA LYS A 271 -18.72 -23.75 -1.25
C LYS A 271 -18.44 -23.35 -2.70
N ASP A 272 -17.75 -24.21 -3.45
CA ASP A 272 -17.39 -24.00 -4.84
C ASP A 272 -16.78 -22.61 -5.13
N GLY A 273 -15.91 -22.13 -4.22
CA GLY A 273 -15.26 -20.82 -4.31
C GLY A 273 -16.18 -19.63 -4.01
N MET A 274 -17.36 -19.87 -3.46
CA MET A 274 -18.31 -18.83 -3.08
C MET A 274 -18.38 -18.67 -1.55
N LEU A 275 -18.11 -17.47 -1.07
CA LEU A 275 -18.34 -17.07 0.33
C LEU A 275 -19.79 -16.63 0.48
N MET A 276 -20.53 -17.29 1.34
CA MET A 276 -21.94 -17.04 1.59
C MET A 276 -22.22 -16.89 3.09
N SER A 277 -23.41 -16.36 3.43
CA SER A 277 -23.97 -16.47 4.77
C SER A 277 -24.15 -17.93 5.16
N ALA A 278 -24.19 -18.22 6.45
CA ALA A 278 -24.29 -19.61 6.94
C ALA A 278 -25.55 -20.34 6.46
N ASP A 279 -26.65 -19.60 6.25
CA ASP A 279 -27.92 -20.12 5.69
C ASP A 279 -27.92 -20.24 4.16
N GLY A 280 -26.83 -19.83 3.50
CA GLY A 280 -26.65 -19.88 2.06
C GLY A 280 -27.45 -18.85 1.24
N LYS A 281 -28.13 -17.92 1.91
CA LYS A 281 -29.05 -16.96 1.23
C LYS A 281 -28.34 -15.77 0.59
N ILE A 282 -27.19 -15.36 1.13
CA ILE A 282 -26.45 -14.19 0.66
C ILE A 282 -25.07 -14.60 0.16
N LEU A 283 -24.75 -14.24 -1.06
CA LEU A 283 -23.44 -14.47 -1.69
C LEU A 283 -22.61 -13.19 -1.56
N PHE A 284 -21.53 -13.22 -0.76
CA PHE A 284 -20.67 -12.06 -0.53
C PHE A 284 -19.51 -11.97 -1.50
N ARG A 285 -18.89 -13.10 -1.88
CA ARG A 285 -17.76 -13.09 -2.80
C ARG A 285 -17.62 -14.41 -3.54
N CYS A 286 -17.46 -14.35 -4.85
CA CYS A 286 -17.03 -15.48 -5.67
C CYS A 286 -15.56 -15.36 -6.00
N VAL A 287 -14.77 -16.40 -5.70
CA VAL A 287 -13.36 -16.52 -6.07
C VAL A 287 -13.11 -17.63 -7.10
N ASN A 288 -14.18 -18.32 -7.51
CA ASN A 288 -14.13 -19.26 -8.62
C ASN A 288 -13.82 -18.50 -9.91
N ASP A 289 -12.86 -18.98 -10.69
CA ASP A 289 -12.39 -18.36 -11.94
C ASP A 289 -12.71 -19.23 -13.16
N ASP A 290 -13.71 -20.13 -13.05
CA ASP A 290 -14.19 -20.96 -14.14
C ASP A 290 -14.96 -20.13 -15.18
N LYS A 291 -14.92 -20.59 -16.44
CA LYS A 291 -15.68 -19.99 -17.52
C LYS A 291 -17.19 -20.06 -17.32
N ARG A 292 -17.66 -21.11 -16.65
CA ARG A 292 -19.05 -21.34 -16.33
C ARG A 292 -19.21 -21.47 -14.82
N ILE A 293 -19.94 -20.53 -14.24
CA ILE A 293 -20.23 -20.50 -12.80
C ILE A 293 -21.70 -20.80 -12.57
N VAL A 294 -21.99 -21.70 -11.64
CA VAL A 294 -23.36 -22.03 -11.22
C VAL A 294 -23.51 -21.54 -9.78
N ILE A 295 -24.44 -20.63 -9.57
CA ILE A 295 -24.79 -20.14 -8.22
C ILE A 295 -25.77 -21.13 -7.59
N HIS A 296 -25.50 -21.48 -6.32
CA HIS A 296 -26.29 -22.48 -5.61
C HIS A 296 -27.74 -22.10 -5.44
N ASP A 297 -28.63 -23.08 -5.51
CA ASP A 297 -30.02 -22.91 -5.12
C ASP A 297 -30.12 -22.47 -3.65
N GLY A 298 -31.09 -21.59 -3.37
CA GLY A 298 -31.25 -20.97 -2.06
C GLY A 298 -30.62 -19.58 -1.92
N VAL A 299 -29.70 -19.18 -2.82
CA VAL A 299 -29.17 -17.80 -2.84
C VAL A 299 -30.29 -16.86 -3.25
N GLU A 300 -30.61 -15.92 -2.37
CA GLU A 300 -31.65 -14.89 -2.54
C GLU A 300 -31.02 -13.53 -2.94
N THR A 301 -29.82 -13.22 -2.47
CA THR A 301 -29.14 -11.94 -2.69
C THR A 301 -27.68 -12.15 -3.12
N ILE A 302 -27.29 -11.44 -4.18
CA ILE A 302 -25.89 -11.30 -4.59
C ILE A 302 -25.41 -9.93 -4.11
N ALA A 303 -24.51 -9.92 -3.11
CA ALA A 303 -24.03 -8.70 -2.46
C ALA A 303 -23.12 -7.88 -3.36
N GLN A 304 -22.81 -6.65 -2.92
CA GLN A 304 -21.95 -5.72 -3.64
C GLN A 304 -20.64 -6.37 -4.08
N GLY A 305 -20.36 -6.24 -5.39
CA GLY A 305 -19.11 -6.66 -6.00
C GLY A 305 -18.80 -8.15 -5.87
N ALA A 306 -19.81 -9.00 -5.61
CA ALA A 306 -19.60 -10.43 -5.38
C ALA A 306 -18.81 -11.12 -6.51
N PHE A 307 -19.03 -10.74 -7.77
CA PHE A 307 -18.33 -11.23 -8.96
C PHE A 307 -17.43 -10.17 -9.60
N CYS A 308 -17.23 -9.01 -8.95
CA CYS A 308 -16.45 -7.92 -9.55
C CYS A 308 -15.09 -8.41 -10.04
N GLY A 309 -14.76 -8.11 -11.32
CA GLY A 309 -13.50 -8.45 -11.95
C GLY A 309 -13.31 -9.95 -12.27
N ARG A 310 -14.37 -10.76 -12.36
CA ARG A 310 -14.29 -12.16 -12.81
C ARG A 310 -14.20 -12.24 -14.33
N ASP A 311 -13.07 -11.81 -14.88
CA ASP A 311 -12.87 -11.66 -16.34
C ASP A 311 -12.97 -12.97 -17.13
N ARG A 312 -12.67 -14.12 -16.50
CA ARG A 312 -12.72 -15.42 -17.19
C ARG A 312 -14.12 -15.98 -17.32
N MET A 313 -15.08 -15.48 -16.53
CA MET A 313 -16.46 -15.95 -16.54
C MET A 313 -17.14 -15.58 -17.86
N GLU A 314 -17.51 -16.60 -18.64
CA GLU A 314 -18.27 -16.48 -19.90
C GLU A 314 -19.77 -16.69 -19.67
N LYS A 315 -20.14 -17.53 -18.71
CA LYS A 315 -21.53 -17.85 -18.40
C LYS A 315 -21.77 -17.96 -16.90
N VAL A 316 -22.84 -17.35 -16.42
CA VAL A 316 -23.35 -17.53 -15.05
C VAL A 316 -24.74 -18.16 -15.10
N ILE A 317 -25.01 -19.12 -14.22
CA ILE A 317 -26.32 -19.72 -14.01
C ILE A 317 -26.83 -19.22 -12.67
N LEU A 318 -27.94 -18.48 -12.71
CA LEU A 318 -28.57 -17.86 -11.55
C LEU A 318 -29.70 -18.77 -11.01
N PRO A 319 -29.87 -18.91 -9.68
CA PRO A 319 -30.91 -19.78 -9.11
C PRO A 319 -32.28 -19.09 -9.13
N ASN A 320 -33.34 -19.88 -9.17
CA ASN A 320 -34.73 -19.36 -9.12
C ASN A 320 -35.10 -18.67 -7.79
N SER A 321 -34.31 -18.92 -6.74
CA SER A 321 -34.46 -18.26 -5.43
C SER A 321 -33.98 -16.80 -5.43
N LEU A 322 -33.22 -16.37 -6.47
CA LEU A 322 -32.63 -15.03 -6.49
C LEU A 322 -33.71 -13.93 -6.55
N ARG A 323 -33.55 -12.94 -5.68
CA ARG A 323 -34.47 -11.78 -5.52
C ARG A 323 -33.78 -10.46 -5.79
N GLU A 324 -32.46 -10.39 -5.48
CA GLU A 324 -31.72 -9.13 -5.52
C GLU A 324 -30.31 -9.31 -6.03
N ILE A 325 -29.92 -8.45 -6.97
CA ILE A 325 -28.54 -8.25 -7.42
C ILE A 325 -28.12 -6.85 -6.95
N CYS A 326 -27.21 -6.78 -5.99
CA CYS A 326 -26.77 -5.52 -5.40
C CYS A 326 -25.82 -4.75 -6.31
N LYS A 327 -25.42 -3.56 -5.84
CA LYS A 327 -24.50 -2.65 -6.51
C LYS A 327 -23.20 -3.38 -6.95
N ASP A 328 -22.71 -3.08 -8.15
CA ASP A 328 -21.43 -3.61 -8.69
C ASP A 328 -21.31 -5.13 -8.73
N ALA A 329 -22.37 -5.90 -8.53
CA ALA A 329 -22.30 -7.35 -8.32
C ALA A 329 -21.51 -8.09 -9.40
N PHE A 330 -21.70 -7.76 -10.67
CA PHE A 330 -21.01 -8.32 -11.85
C PHE A 330 -20.15 -7.27 -12.57
N ARG A 331 -19.80 -6.17 -11.91
CA ARG A 331 -18.99 -5.11 -12.51
C ARG A 331 -17.68 -5.67 -13.05
N GLY A 332 -17.35 -5.34 -14.30
CA GLY A 332 -16.12 -5.76 -14.94
C GLY A 332 -16.04 -7.26 -15.26
N CYS A 333 -17.17 -7.98 -15.34
CA CYS A 333 -17.21 -9.32 -15.88
C CYS A 333 -17.16 -9.28 -17.41
N ARG A 334 -15.97 -8.98 -17.96
CA ARG A 334 -15.78 -8.55 -19.34
C ARG A 334 -16.16 -9.58 -20.38
N ASN A 335 -16.08 -10.88 -20.05
CA ASN A 335 -16.31 -11.96 -20.99
C ASN A 335 -17.70 -12.62 -20.89
N ILE A 336 -18.55 -12.17 -19.96
CA ILE A 336 -19.92 -12.66 -19.88
C ILE A 336 -20.66 -12.28 -21.16
N ASP A 337 -21.32 -13.27 -21.81
CA ASP A 337 -21.97 -13.06 -23.11
C ASP A 337 -23.49 -12.91 -22.98
N ASN A 338 -24.13 -13.80 -22.24
CA ASN A 338 -25.57 -13.86 -22.05
C ASN A 338 -25.92 -14.09 -20.59
N VAL A 339 -26.93 -13.36 -20.08
CA VAL A 339 -27.46 -13.55 -18.74
C VAL A 339 -28.97 -13.75 -18.81
N GLU A 340 -29.39 -14.91 -18.31
CA GLU A 340 -30.80 -15.22 -18.10
C GLU A 340 -31.15 -14.95 -16.64
N LEU A 341 -31.89 -13.90 -16.40
CA LEU A 341 -32.36 -13.54 -15.07
C LEU A 341 -33.57 -14.39 -14.68
N PRO A 342 -33.59 -14.98 -13.48
CA PRO A 342 -34.67 -15.87 -13.08
C PRO A 342 -35.98 -15.13 -12.80
N GLU A 343 -37.10 -15.81 -13.06
CA GLU A 343 -38.37 -15.34 -12.59
C GLU A 343 -38.39 -15.26 -11.06
N GLY A 344 -38.82 -14.13 -10.53
CA GLY A 344 -38.76 -13.82 -9.11
C GLY A 344 -37.66 -12.83 -8.73
N LEU A 345 -36.72 -12.49 -9.62
CA LEU A 345 -35.80 -11.37 -9.41
C LEU A 345 -36.58 -10.05 -9.36
N LEU A 346 -36.30 -9.23 -8.35
CA LEU A 346 -37.03 -7.98 -8.09
C LEU A 346 -36.19 -6.74 -8.40
N THR A 347 -34.88 -6.81 -8.16
CA THR A 347 -34.01 -5.63 -8.18
C THR A 347 -32.66 -5.91 -8.87
N ILE A 348 -32.27 -5.00 -9.76
CA ILE A 348 -30.94 -4.88 -10.35
C ILE A 348 -30.31 -3.59 -9.84
N GLY A 349 -29.21 -3.70 -9.09
CA GLY A 349 -28.53 -2.59 -8.39
C GLY A 349 -27.70 -1.69 -9.30
N VAL A 350 -27.24 -0.58 -8.73
CA VAL A 350 -26.38 0.41 -9.39
C VAL A 350 -25.14 -0.26 -9.95
N GLU A 351 -24.78 0.04 -11.19
CA GLU A 351 -23.57 -0.46 -11.87
C GLU A 351 -23.38 -1.99 -11.82
N SER A 352 -24.43 -2.75 -11.54
CA SER A 352 -24.33 -4.19 -11.28
C SER A 352 -23.79 -5.01 -12.44
N PHE A 353 -24.00 -4.57 -13.68
CA PHE A 353 -23.46 -5.13 -14.91
C PHE A 353 -22.64 -4.11 -15.69
N SER A 354 -22.05 -3.10 -15.04
CA SER A 354 -21.19 -2.14 -15.72
C SER A 354 -19.87 -2.77 -16.18
N PHE A 355 -19.31 -2.26 -17.28
CA PHE A 355 -18.10 -2.80 -17.91
C PHE A 355 -18.14 -4.27 -18.30
N CYS A 356 -19.33 -4.83 -18.52
CA CYS A 356 -19.52 -6.16 -19.09
C CYS A 356 -19.44 -6.08 -20.63
N TRP A 357 -18.22 -5.94 -21.14
CA TRP A 357 -17.99 -5.56 -22.55
C TRP A 357 -18.52 -6.57 -23.57
N ASN A 358 -18.54 -7.87 -23.25
CA ASN A 358 -19.04 -8.90 -24.16
C ASN A 358 -20.53 -9.23 -23.96
N LEU A 359 -21.19 -8.63 -22.98
CA LEU A 359 -22.62 -8.87 -22.71
C LEU A 359 -23.47 -8.37 -23.88
N ARG A 360 -24.16 -9.29 -24.58
CA ARG A 360 -24.92 -9.00 -25.79
C ARG A 360 -26.42 -9.09 -25.60
N THR A 361 -26.84 -10.04 -24.78
CA THR A 361 -28.24 -10.34 -24.57
C THR A 361 -28.54 -10.52 -23.08
N MET A 362 -29.65 -9.97 -22.63
CA MET A 362 -30.16 -10.19 -21.29
C MET A 362 -31.67 -10.38 -21.34
N THR A 363 -32.14 -11.45 -20.69
CA THR A 363 -33.60 -11.68 -20.51
C THR A 363 -34.00 -11.16 -19.15
N LEU A 364 -34.92 -10.20 -19.15
CA LEU A 364 -35.48 -9.58 -17.94
C LEU A 364 -36.80 -10.27 -17.55
N PRO A 365 -36.97 -10.70 -16.28
CA PRO A 365 -38.17 -11.41 -15.84
C PRO A 365 -39.35 -10.47 -15.62
N ALA A 366 -40.55 -11.01 -15.72
CA ALA A 366 -41.77 -10.25 -15.47
C ALA A 366 -41.90 -9.73 -14.03
N SER A 367 -41.23 -10.35 -13.09
CA SER A 367 -41.20 -9.97 -11.67
C SER A 367 -40.40 -8.71 -11.35
N LEU A 368 -39.52 -8.26 -12.28
CA LEU A 368 -38.56 -7.18 -12.03
C LEU A 368 -39.31 -5.85 -11.76
N LYS A 369 -38.93 -5.20 -10.66
CA LYS A 369 -39.56 -3.95 -10.18
C LYS A 369 -38.63 -2.75 -10.31
N LEU A 370 -37.30 -2.97 -10.29
CA LEU A 370 -36.31 -1.91 -10.30
C LEU A 370 -35.06 -2.30 -11.08
N ILE A 371 -34.70 -1.45 -12.02
CA ILE A 371 -33.33 -1.38 -12.58
C ILE A 371 -32.75 -0.06 -12.10
N ALA A 372 -31.70 -0.13 -11.31
CA ALA A 372 -31.06 1.05 -10.74
C ALA A 372 -30.28 1.84 -11.80
N TYR A 373 -30.00 3.09 -11.47
CA TYR A 373 -29.19 3.99 -12.27
C TYR A 373 -27.85 3.33 -12.66
N SER A 374 -27.43 3.55 -13.92
CA SER A 374 -26.17 3.03 -14.47
C SER A 374 -25.97 1.49 -14.34
N ALA A 375 -27.03 0.72 -14.18
CA ALA A 375 -26.91 -0.73 -14.00
C ALA A 375 -26.10 -1.41 -15.11
N PHE A 376 -26.13 -0.90 -16.33
CA PHE A 376 -25.47 -1.43 -17.52
C PHE A 376 -24.44 -0.45 -18.13
N GLU A 377 -23.97 0.52 -17.36
CA GLU A 377 -23.04 1.54 -17.84
C GLU A 377 -21.78 0.90 -18.43
N HIS A 378 -21.27 1.44 -19.55
CA HIS A 378 -20.12 0.90 -20.27
C HIS A 378 -20.24 -0.56 -20.76
N SER A 379 -21.47 -1.10 -20.90
CA SER A 379 -21.72 -2.41 -21.51
C SER A 379 -22.27 -2.24 -22.93
N GLU A 380 -21.45 -1.65 -23.81
CA GLU A 380 -21.81 -1.12 -25.12
C GLU A 380 -22.33 -2.19 -26.12
N HIS A 381 -22.01 -3.46 -25.89
CA HIS A 381 -22.49 -4.54 -26.74
C HIS A 381 -23.86 -5.08 -26.35
N LEU A 382 -24.46 -4.62 -25.22
CA LEU A 382 -25.79 -5.03 -24.80
C LEU A 382 -26.87 -4.37 -25.69
N LYS A 383 -27.22 -5.08 -26.77
CA LYS A 383 -28.20 -4.59 -27.76
C LYS A 383 -29.57 -5.28 -27.67
N ASN A 384 -29.61 -6.44 -27.06
CA ASN A 384 -30.82 -7.27 -27.01
C ASN A 384 -31.32 -7.43 -25.57
N LEU A 385 -32.18 -6.56 -25.14
CA LEU A 385 -32.96 -6.73 -23.91
C LEU A 385 -34.28 -7.40 -24.24
N ILE A 386 -34.46 -8.61 -23.73
CA ILE A 386 -35.69 -9.40 -23.93
C ILE A 386 -36.55 -9.27 -22.67
N TYR A 387 -37.77 -8.80 -22.81
CA TYR A 387 -38.69 -8.64 -21.72
C TYR A 387 -40.13 -8.96 -22.19
N PRO A 388 -41.10 -9.23 -21.26
CA PRO A 388 -42.49 -9.52 -21.59
C PRO A 388 -43.15 -8.38 -22.34
N LYS A 389 -43.82 -8.69 -23.45
CA LYS A 389 -44.45 -7.68 -24.32
C LYS A 389 -45.56 -6.87 -23.65
N ASP A 390 -46.28 -7.47 -22.72
CA ASP A 390 -47.34 -6.83 -21.93
C ASP A 390 -46.83 -5.76 -20.96
N LYS A 391 -45.51 -5.74 -20.69
CA LYS A 391 -44.86 -4.77 -19.80
C LYS A 391 -43.87 -3.86 -20.51
N GLU A 392 -43.90 -3.78 -21.82
CA GLU A 392 -42.92 -3.07 -22.64
C GLU A 392 -42.70 -1.61 -22.19
N GLU A 393 -43.80 -0.86 -21.96
CA GLU A 393 -43.67 0.55 -21.55
C GLU A 393 -43.09 0.74 -20.14
N GLU A 394 -43.34 -0.19 -19.23
CA GLU A 394 -42.76 -0.19 -17.90
C GLU A 394 -41.27 -0.45 -17.96
N PHE A 395 -40.84 -1.45 -18.73
CA PHE A 395 -39.45 -1.79 -18.92
C PHE A 395 -38.66 -0.68 -19.64
N LYS A 396 -39.24 -0.07 -20.68
CA LYS A 396 -38.61 1.08 -21.36
C LYS A 396 -38.33 2.23 -20.39
N LYS A 397 -39.24 2.53 -19.46
CA LYS A 397 -38.99 3.54 -18.43
C LYS A 397 -37.86 3.13 -17.47
N MET A 398 -37.89 1.91 -16.98
CA MET A 398 -36.81 1.39 -16.09
C MET A 398 -35.45 1.41 -16.76
N ILE A 399 -35.39 0.95 -18.02
CA ILE A 399 -34.16 0.89 -18.82
C ILE A 399 -33.59 2.29 -19.07
N LYS A 400 -34.45 3.29 -19.36
CA LYS A 400 -34.00 4.68 -19.55
C LYS A 400 -33.28 5.24 -18.33
N TYR A 401 -33.60 4.83 -17.13
CA TYR A 401 -32.85 5.19 -15.92
C TYR A 401 -31.60 4.34 -15.71
N GLY A 402 -31.59 3.09 -16.19
CA GLY A 402 -30.49 2.16 -16.07
C GLY A 402 -29.36 2.38 -17.10
N MET A 403 -29.64 3.10 -18.19
CA MET A 403 -28.74 3.31 -19.35
C MET A 403 -28.57 4.79 -19.65
N TYR A 404 -27.79 5.52 -18.85
CA TYR A 404 -27.69 6.98 -18.98
C TYR A 404 -26.96 7.45 -20.25
N ASP A 405 -26.21 6.60 -20.99
CA ASP A 405 -25.37 6.98 -22.11
C ASP A 405 -25.38 6.03 -23.32
N LEU A 406 -26.35 5.13 -23.47
CA LEU A 406 -26.44 4.34 -24.71
C LEU A 406 -27.34 5.06 -25.72
N PRO A 407 -26.81 5.42 -26.92
CA PRO A 407 -27.66 5.90 -28.00
C PRO A 407 -28.57 4.75 -28.47
N PHE A 408 -29.87 4.94 -28.37
CA PHE A 408 -30.87 4.10 -29.03
C PHE A 408 -30.90 4.36 -30.54
#